data_3584e5219b9f2b4d0de719c1d3d5750f
#
_entry.id   3584e5219b9f2b4d0de719c1d3d5750f
#
_cell.length_a   1.000
_cell.length_b   1.000
_cell.length_c   1.000
_cell.angle_alpha   90.00
_cell.angle_beta   90.00
_cell.angle_gamma   90.00
#
_symmetry.space_group_name_H-M   'P 1'
#
loop_
_entity.id
_entity.type
_entity.pdbx_description
1 polymer ?
#
loop_
_entity_poly.entity_id
_entity_poly.type
_entity_poly.pdbx_seq_one_letter_code
_entity_poly.pdbx_strand_id
1 'polypeptide(L)'
;DVDLNNVDVVEELNNWGKWYLKFCDLDGFRLDAIKHMRESFFKNWVDNMQNSSDKDLFFVGEYWNNNIDILCNYLNKSNQNMCLFDVPLHYNLYNASNSGGNYDMRKIFDGTLVQAMPNNAVTFVDNHDTQMGQALQSEIQGWFKPLAYALILLRESGVPCIFYGDYYGTHGNADSSIKTKINPILFARKLYAYGKQIDYFDDEHIIAWVREGDKEHKNSGLVVIMSDNAGGSKAINVGQNLANCVLSDITGNMKENVYVDKDGNGIFYCDGGSVSVWARK
;
A
#
# COMPACT_ATOMS: atom_id res chain seq x y z
N ASP A 1 -6.73 -30.63 -10.77
CA ASP A 1 -7.36 -29.37 -11.21
C ASP A 1 -8.82 -29.64 -11.53
N VAL A 2 -9.70 -28.65 -11.28
CA VAL A 2 -11.11 -28.71 -11.67
C VAL A 2 -11.28 -28.17 -13.08
N ASP A 3 -12.21 -28.77 -13.86
CA ASP A 3 -12.52 -28.29 -15.19
C ASP A 3 -13.58 -27.18 -15.16
N LEU A 4 -13.15 -25.94 -15.29
CA LEU A 4 -14.02 -24.76 -15.33
C LEU A 4 -14.82 -24.60 -16.64
N ASN A 5 -14.72 -25.56 -17.58
CA ASN A 5 -15.65 -25.69 -18.72
C ASN A 5 -16.86 -26.59 -18.39
N ASN A 6 -16.76 -27.39 -17.33
CA ASN A 6 -17.88 -28.21 -16.87
C ASN A 6 -18.88 -27.33 -16.11
N VAL A 7 -20.11 -27.28 -16.60
CA VAL A 7 -21.19 -26.46 -16.03
C VAL A 7 -21.52 -26.88 -14.60
N ASP A 8 -21.52 -28.19 -14.30
CA ASP A 8 -21.82 -28.70 -12.95
C ASP A 8 -20.76 -28.24 -11.94
N VAL A 9 -19.47 -28.23 -12.34
CA VAL A 9 -18.36 -27.73 -11.51
C VAL A 9 -18.51 -26.23 -11.22
N VAL A 10 -18.86 -25.47 -12.24
CA VAL A 10 -19.06 -24.01 -12.09
C VAL A 10 -20.26 -23.73 -11.19
N GLU A 11 -21.36 -24.48 -11.34
CA GLU A 11 -22.54 -24.34 -10.49
C GLU A 11 -22.23 -24.68 -9.03
N GLU A 12 -21.52 -25.76 -8.75
CA GLU A 12 -21.12 -26.14 -7.41
C GLU A 12 -20.19 -25.10 -6.76
N LEU A 13 -19.25 -24.54 -7.52
CA LEU A 13 -18.38 -23.45 -7.00
C LEU A 13 -19.18 -22.17 -6.70
N ASN A 14 -20.21 -21.85 -7.47
CA ASN A 14 -21.12 -20.75 -7.17
C ASN A 14 -21.96 -21.03 -5.90
N ASN A 15 -22.50 -22.24 -5.77
CA ASN A 15 -23.27 -22.65 -4.61
C ASN A 15 -22.43 -22.65 -3.34
N TRP A 16 -21.20 -23.19 -3.44
CA TRP A 16 -20.22 -23.14 -2.35
C TRP A 16 -19.90 -21.70 -1.94
N GLY A 17 -19.62 -20.82 -2.89
CA GLY A 17 -19.29 -19.42 -2.61
C GLY A 17 -20.42 -18.70 -1.88
N LYS A 18 -21.67 -18.87 -2.34
CA LYS A 18 -22.86 -18.29 -1.68
C LYS A 18 -23.08 -18.83 -0.28
N TRP A 19 -22.89 -20.14 -0.09
CA TRP A 19 -22.97 -20.77 1.21
C TRP A 19 -21.90 -20.22 2.15
N TYR A 20 -20.64 -20.13 1.67
CA TYR A 20 -19.51 -19.67 2.48
C TYR A 20 -19.65 -18.19 2.87
N LEU A 21 -20.06 -17.35 1.91
CA LEU A 21 -20.35 -15.93 2.13
C LEU A 21 -21.36 -15.76 3.27
N LYS A 22 -22.46 -16.52 3.22
CA LYS A 22 -23.53 -16.45 4.23
C LYS A 22 -23.14 -17.10 5.55
N PHE A 23 -22.48 -18.27 5.50
CA PHE A 23 -22.12 -19.05 6.70
C PHE A 23 -21.11 -18.29 7.60
N CYS A 24 -20.13 -17.64 6.98
CA CYS A 24 -19.10 -16.88 7.69
C CYS A 24 -19.41 -15.38 7.80
N ASP A 25 -20.51 -14.89 7.24
CA ASP A 25 -20.87 -13.46 7.18
C ASP A 25 -19.74 -12.60 6.60
N LEU A 26 -19.18 -13.03 5.47
CA LEU A 26 -18.02 -12.39 4.84
C LEU A 26 -18.36 -11.03 4.24
N ASP A 27 -17.36 -10.14 4.19
CA ASP A 27 -17.43 -8.85 3.50
C ASP A 27 -16.65 -8.86 2.16
N GLY A 28 -16.12 -10.01 1.75
CA GLY A 28 -15.39 -10.17 0.49
C GLY A 28 -14.51 -11.40 0.45
N PHE A 29 -13.67 -11.49 -0.61
CA PHE A 29 -12.81 -12.64 -0.85
C PHE A 29 -11.43 -12.24 -1.38
N ARG A 30 -10.39 -12.94 -0.92
CA ARG A 30 -9.13 -13.05 -1.64
C ARG A 30 -9.21 -14.25 -2.58
N LEU A 31 -8.91 -14.03 -3.85
CA LEU A 31 -8.92 -15.05 -4.88
C LEU A 31 -7.47 -15.44 -5.20
N ASP A 32 -7.14 -16.68 -4.84
CA ASP A 32 -5.78 -17.21 -4.94
C ASP A 32 -5.42 -17.61 -6.36
N ALA A 33 -4.16 -17.33 -6.78
CA ALA A 33 -3.54 -17.85 -8.01
C ALA A 33 -4.38 -17.71 -9.30
N ILE A 34 -5.14 -16.60 -9.44
CA ILE A 34 -6.11 -16.43 -10.52
C ILE A 34 -5.50 -16.45 -11.93
N LYS A 35 -4.20 -16.20 -12.06
CA LYS A 35 -3.48 -16.27 -13.35
C LYS A 35 -3.47 -17.67 -13.98
N HIS A 36 -3.69 -18.71 -13.18
CA HIS A 36 -3.69 -20.11 -13.61
C HIS A 36 -5.06 -20.61 -14.03
N MET A 37 -6.08 -19.77 -13.91
CA MET A 37 -7.45 -20.10 -14.19
C MET A 37 -8.05 -19.15 -15.23
N ARG A 38 -9.14 -19.57 -15.85
CA ARG A 38 -9.79 -18.77 -16.90
C ARG A 38 -10.39 -17.48 -16.31
N GLU A 39 -10.02 -16.32 -16.87
CA GLU A 39 -10.48 -15.01 -16.39
C GLU A 39 -12.00 -14.86 -16.39
N SER A 40 -12.68 -15.40 -17.41
CA SER A 40 -14.14 -15.34 -17.51
C SER A 40 -14.86 -16.07 -16.37
N PHE A 41 -14.24 -17.09 -15.78
CA PHE A 41 -14.78 -17.74 -14.59
C PHE A 41 -14.82 -16.76 -13.41
N PHE A 42 -13.70 -16.12 -13.09
CA PHE A 42 -13.65 -15.19 -11.95
C PHE A 42 -14.53 -13.97 -12.15
N LYS A 43 -14.55 -13.40 -13.38
CA LYS A 43 -15.48 -12.32 -13.68
C LYS A 43 -16.92 -12.67 -13.32
N ASN A 44 -17.40 -13.82 -13.81
CA ASN A 44 -18.78 -14.26 -13.58
C ASN A 44 -19.01 -14.66 -12.11
N TRP A 45 -18.02 -15.29 -11.48
CA TRP A 45 -18.12 -15.72 -10.08
C TRP A 45 -18.22 -14.52 -9.14
N VAL A 46 -17.40 -13.49 -9.33
CA VAL A 46 -17.44 -12.23 -8.56
C VAL A 46 -18.80 -11.54 -8.72
N ASP A 47 -19.30 -11.42 -9.96
CA ASP A 47 -20.62 -10.85 -10.23
C ASP A 47 -21.72 -11.65 -9.53
N ASN A 48 -21.65 -13.00 -9.52
CA ASN A 48 -22.61 -13.85 -8.84
C ASN A 48 -22.57 -13.71 -7.31
N MET A 49 -21.38 -13.56 -6.71
CA MET A 49 -21.24 -13.33 -5.26
C MET A 49 -21.79 -11.96 -4.88
N GLN A 50 -21.45 -10.91 -5.62
CA GLN A 50 -21.96 -9.57 -5.40
C GLN A 50 -23.50 -9.54 -5.49
N ASN A 51 -24.08 -10.16 -6.51
CA ASN A 51 -25.54 -10.25 -6.69
C ASN A 51 -26.26 -11.11 -5.63
N SER A 52 -25.51 -11.90 -4.87
CA SER A 52 -26.04 -12.78 -3.81
C SER A 52 -25.97 -12.14 -2.43
N SER A 53 -25.50 -10.91 -2.34
CA SER A 53 -25.31 -10.18 -1.08
C SER A 53 -25.93 -8.78 -1.14
N ASP A 54 -26.48 -8.34 -0.03
CA ASP A 54 -26.90 -6.95 0.15
C ASP A 54 -25.73 -6.03 0.56
N LYS A 55 -24.55 -6.62 0.84
CA LYS A 55 -23.34 -5.89 1.16
C LYS A 55 -22.59 -5.51 -0.12
N ASP A 56 -21.84 -4.41 -0.08
CA ASP A 56 -20.82 -4.09 -1.07
C ASP A 56 -19.57 -4.91 -0.75
N LEU A 57 -19.37 -6.01 -1.50
CA LEU A 57 -18.31 -6.98 -1.24
C LEU A 57 -16.97 -6.53 -1.83
N PHE A 58 -15.89 -6.71 -1.07
CA PHE A 58 -14.54 -6.44 -1.54
C PHE A 58 -13.88 -7.71 -2.09
N PHE A 59 -13.38 -7.63 -3.33
CA PHE A 59 -12.66 -8.73 -3.97
C PHE A 59 -11.25 -8.30 -4.32
N VAL A 60 -10.27 -9.16 -3.99
CA VAL A 60 -8.88 -8.99 -4.40
C VAL A 60 -8.32 -10.28 -4.98
N GLY A 61 -7.83 -10.22 -6.20
CA GLY A 61 -7.19 -11.34 -6.89
C GLY A 61 -5.68 -11.33 -6.76
N GLU A 62 -5.10 -12.50 -6.54
CA GLU A 62 -3.66 -12.68 -6.64
C GLU A 62 -3.31 -13.10 -8.07
N TYR A 63 -2.89 -12.11 -8.87
CA TYR A 63 -2.32 -12.34 -10.19
C TYR A 63 -0.83 -12.02 -10.14
N TRP A 64 0.00 -13.01 -9.79
CA TRP A 64 1.44 -12.80 -9.60
C TRP A 64 2.15 -12.58 -10.94
N ASN A 65 2.29 -11.33 -11.33
CA ASN A 65 2.98 -10.89 -12.54
C ASN A 65 3.53 -9.47 -12.37
N ASN A 66 4.78 -9.24 -12.80
CA ASN A 66 5.46 -7.95 -12.71
C ASN A 66 5.23 -7.05 -13.96
N ASN A 67 4.39 -7.47 -14.89
CA ASN A 67 4.07 -6.68 -16.08
C ASN A 67 2.71 -5.99 -15.90
N ILE A 68 2.75 -4.65 -15.84
CA ILE A 68 1.56 -3.81 -15.64
C ILE A 68 0.51 -3.98 -16.74
N ASP A 69 0.93 -4.16 -17.99
CA ASP A 69 0.00 -4.30 -19.12
C ASP A 69 -0.85 -5.58 -18.99
N ILE A 70 -0.24 -6.65 -18.44
CA ILE A 70 -0.96 -7.92 -18.18
C ILE A 70 -2.01 -7.71 -17.08
N LEU A 71 -1.67 -7.03 -15.99
CA LEU A 71 -2.61 -6.75 -14.90
C LEU A 71 -3.75 -5.84 -15.35
N CYS A 72 -3.44 -4.76 -16.06
CA CYS A 72 -4.45 -3.85 -16.61
C CYS A 72 -5.36 -4.56 -17.62
N ASN A 73 -4.80 -5.39 -18.49
CA ASN A 73 -5.60 -6.17 -19.45
C ASN A 73 -6.55 -7.15 -18.75
N TYR A 74 -6.08 -7.84 -17.69
CA TYR A 74 -6.92 -8.72 -16.90
C TYR A 74 -8.09 -7.95 -16.23
N LEU A 75 -7.81 -6.82 -15.58
CA LEU A 75 -8.84 -5.97 -14.97
C LEU A 75 -9.85 -5.43 -16.00
N ASN A 76 -9.39 -5.00 -17.16
CA ASN A 76 -10.28 -4.52 -18.21
C ASN A 76 -11.21 -5.62 -18.73
N LYS A 77 -10.72 -6.86 -18.91
CA LYS A 77 -11.52 -8.01 -19.32
C LYS A 77 -12.51 -8.46 -18.25
N SER A 78 -12.18 -8.31 -16.98
CA SER A 78 -13.10 -8.59 -15.87
C SER A 78 -14.05 -7.42 -15.54
N ASN A 79 -14.11 -6.37 -16.37
CA ASN A 79 -14.88 -5.15 -16.14
C ASN A 79 -14.51 -4.44 -14.84
N GLN A 80 -13.27 -4.60 -14.37
CA GLN A 80 -12.74 -4.00 -13.13
C GLN A 80 -13.59 -4.34 -11.87
N ASN A 81 -14.25 -5.50 -11.86
CA ASN A 81 -15.12 -5.93 -10.76
C ASN A 81 -14.35 -6.46 -9.53
N MET A 82 -13.03 -6.39 -9.55
CA MET A 82 -12.16 -6.73 -8.43
C MET A 82 -10.93 -5.84 -8.40
N CYS A 83 -10.20 -5.88 -7.28
CA CYS A 83 -8.84 -5.37 -7.18
C CYS A 83 -7.82 -6.48 -7.47
N LEU A 84 -6.57 -6.10 -7.76
CA LEU A 84 -5.44 -7.03 -7.76
C LEU A 84 -4.35 -6.54 -6.80
N PHE A 85 -3.56 -7.48 -6.27
CA PHE A 85 -2.33 -7.13 -5.57
C PHE A 85 -1.34 -6.47 -6.54
N ASP A 86 -0.74 -5.34 -6.11
CA ASP A 86 0.21 -4.57 -6.92
C ASP A 86 1.59 -5.21 -6.88
N VAL A 87 1.76 -6.30 -7.62
CA VAL A 87 3.03 -7.03 -7.73
C VAL A 87 4.15 -6.17 -8.33
N PRO A 88 3.91 -5.32 -9.35
CA PRO A 88 4.92 -4.38 -9.81
C PRO A 88 5.45 -3.45 -8.72
N LEU A 89 4.58 -2.89 -7.86
CA LEU A 89 5.02 -2.06 -6.74
C LEU A 89 5.88 -2.87 -5.74
N HIS A 90 5.47 -4.10 -5.41
CA HIS A 90 6.28 -4.97 -4.56
C HIS A 90 7.70 -5.13 -5.10
N TYR A 91 7.85 -5.39 -6.42
CA TYR A 91 9.19 -5.53 -7.02
C TYR A 91 9.97 -4.21 -7.08
N ASN A 92 9.32 -3.06 -7.25
CA ASN A 92 9.99 -1.76 -7.14
C ASN A 92 10.53 -1.56 -5.71
N LEU A 93 9.72 -1.86 -4.68
CA LEU A 93 10.16 -1.82 -3.27
C LEU A 93 11.31 -2.80 -2.99
N TYR A 94 11.23 -4.02 -3.53
CA TYR A 94 12.29 -5.02 -3.42
C TYR A 94 13.60 -4.52 -4.03
N ASN A 95 13.56 -4.00 -5.27
CA ASN A 95 14.73 -3.46 -5.96
C ASN A 95 15.31 -2.26 -5.20
N ALA A 96 14.49 -1.34 -4.72
CA ALA A 96 14.92 -0.20 -3.92
C ALA A 96 15.63 -0.66 -2.64
N SER A 97 15.05 -1.63 -1.92
CA SER A 97 15.62 -2.14 -0.67
C SER A 97 16.97 -2.84 -0.85
N ASN A 98 17.24 -3.41 -2.03
CA ASN A 98 18.45 -4.14 -2.36
C ASN A 98 19.50 -3.32 -3.15
N SER A 99 19.18 -2.05 -3.46
CA SER A 99 20.07 -1.18 -4.24
C SER A 99 21.25 -0.60 -3.44
N GLY A 100 21.23 -0.77 -2.11
CA GLY A 100 22.22 -0.16 -1.22
C GLY A 100 22.15 1.37 -1.21
N GLY A 101 20.96 1.94 -1.40
CA GLY A 101 20.74 3.39 -1.42
C GLY A 101 21.04 4.04 -2.77
N ASN A 102 21.02 3.26 -3.87
CA ASN A 102 21.25 3.76 -5.22
C ASN A 102 20.00 3.63 -6.11
N TYR A 103 18.82 3.54 -5.53
CA TYR A 103 17.57 3.52 -6.28
C TYR A 103 17.09 4.95 -6.56
N ASP A 104 16.61 5.20 -7.79
CA ASP A 104 15.95 6.47 -8.10
C ASP A 104 14.54 6.46 -7.50
N MET A 105 14.39 6.97 -6.27
CA MET A 105 13.13 6.98 -5.53
C MET A 105 12.01 7.74 -6.25
N ARG A 106 12.30 8.62 -7.19
CA ARG A 106 11.30 9.30 -8.03
C ARG A 106 10.48 8.30 -8.84
N LYS A 107 11.05 7.12 -9.12
CA LYS A 107 10.47 6.06 -9.97
C LYS A 107 9.81 4.93 -9.18
N ILE A 108 9.66 5.08 -7.86
CA ILE A 108 9.15 4.00 -7.01
C ILE A 108 7.75 3.50 -7.43
N PHE A 109 6.94 4.36 -8.05
CA PHE A 109 5.61 4.03 -8.56
C PHE A 109 5.56 3.80 -10.08
N ASP A 110 6.68 3.93 -10.80
CA ASP A 110 6.70 3.75 -12.25
C ASP A 110 6.31 2.32 -12.63
N GLY A 111 5.36 2.18 -13.56
CA GLY A 111 4.89 0.91 -14.05
C GLY A 111 4.12 0.07 -13.02
N THR A 112 3.56 0.68 -11.99
CA THR A 112 2.80 0.00 -10.93
C THR A 112 1.29 0.04 -11.19
N LEU A 113 0.57 -0.88 -10.58
CA LEU A 113 -0.88 -0.93 -10.69
C LEU A 113 -1.53 0.27 -10.01
N VAL A 114 -1.02 0.69 -8.85
CA VAL A 114 -1.54 1.84 -8.12
C VAL A 114 -1.39 3.14 -8.91
N GLN A 115 -0.36 3.26 -9.75
CA GLN A 115 -0.20 4.40 -10.67
C GLN A 115 -1.20 4.33 -11.84
N ALA A 116 -1.39 3.15 -12.44
CA ALA A 116 -2.21 2.99 -13.64
C ALA A 116 -3.72 2.89 -13.33
N MET A 117 -4.09 2.16 -12.28
CA MET A 117 -5.48 1.86 -11.89
C MET A 117 -5.64 1.95 -10.36
N PRO A 118 -5.56 3.15 -9.75
CA PRO A 118 -5.49 3.34 -8.30
C PRO A 118 -6.66 2.73 -7.52
N ASN A 119 -7.85 2.69 -8.11
CA ASN A 119 -9.05 2.15 -7.48
C ASN A 119 -9.09 0.62 -7.47
N ASN A 120 -8.26 -0.03 -8.29
CA ASN A 120 -8.20 -1.49 -8.41
C ASN A 120 -6.89 -2.09 -7.86
N ALA A 121 -6.09 -1.29 -7.16
CA ALA A 121 -4.80 -1.71 -6.63
C ALA A 121 -4.85 -1.99 -5.12
N VAL A 122 -4.45 -3.20 -4.72
CA VAL A 122 -4.11 -3.52 -3.33
C VAL A 122 -2.60 -3.48 -3.20
N THR A 123 -2.09 -2.45 -2.52
CA THR A 123 -0.66 -2.25 -2.29
C THR A 123 -0.19 -3.06 -1.09
N PHE A 124 0.99 -3.68 -1.19
CA PHE A 124 1.56 -4.49 -0.12
C PHE A 124 3.10 -4.41 -0.11
N VAL A 125 3.71 -4.70 1.03
CA VAL A 125 5.17 -4.74 1.18
C VAL A 125 5.65 -6.18 0.96
N ASP A 126 5.27 -7.08 1.83
CA ASP A 126 5.55 -8.52 1.76
C ASP A 126 4.28 -9.33 1.95
N ASN A 127 4.34 -10.63 1.64
CA ASN A 127 3.32 -11.61 1.96
C ASN A 127 3.95 -12.95 2.38
N HIS A 128 3.12 -13.97 2.59
CA HIS A 128 3.56 -15.30 3.03
C HIS A 128 4.41 -16.04 1.98
N ASP A 129 4.32 -15.67 0.70
CA ASP A 129 5.08 -16.30 -0.39
C ASP A 129 6.38 -15.55 -0.71
N THR A 130 6.50 -14.26 -0.36
CA THR A 130 7.72 -13.47 -0.62
C THR A 130 8.77 -13.59 0.48
N GLN A 131 8.40 -14.09 1.66
CA GLN A 131 9.31 -14.25 2.79
C GLN A 131 10.39 -15.29 2.52
N MET A 132 11.45 -15.25 3.31
CA MET A 132 12.60 -16.15 3.17
C MET A 132 12.20 -17.62 3.12
N GLY A 133 12.74 -18.37 2.16
CA GLY A 133 12.51 -19.80 1.98
C GLY A 133 11.23 -20.18 1.25
N GLN A 134 10.43 -19.23 0.81
CA GLN A 134 9.23 -19.47 0.03
C GLN A 134 9.47 -19.38 -1.49
N ALA A 135 8.52 -19.89 -2.28
CA ALA A 135 8.67 -20.04 -3.73
C ALA A 135 8.85 -18.71 -4.50
N LEU A 136 8.30 -17.63 -3.98
CA LEU A 136 8.38 -16.28 -4.55
C LEU A 136 9.32 -15.37 -3.76
N GLN A 137 10.29 -15.95 -3.06
CA GLN A 137 11.18 -15.21 -2.17
C GLN A 137 11.71 -13.91 -2.80
N SER A 138 11.25 -12.80 -2.29
CA SER A 138 11.61 -11.44 -2.68
C SER A 138 11.39 -10.47 -1.51
N GLU A 139 11.77 -10.91 -0.30
CA GLU A 139 11.55 -10.16 0.94
C GLU A 139 12.22 -8.78 0.89
N ILE A 140 11.47 -7.75 1.27
CA ILE A 140 11.97 -6.38 1.41
C ILE A 140 12.97 -6.34 2.57
N GLN A 141 14.13 -5.70 2.37
CA GLN A 141 15.14 -5.57 3.42
C GLN A 141 14.59 -4.81 4.64
N GLY A 142 14.91 -5.29 5.85
CA GLY A 142 14.35 -4.78 7.10
C GLY A 142 14.53 -3.28 7.33
N TRP A 143 15.63 -2.69 6.82
CA TRP A 143 15.87 -1.26 6.90
C TRP A 143 14.87 -0.45 6.06
N PHE A 144 14.43 -0.98 4.90
CA PHE A 144 13.54 -0.29 3.97
C PHE A 144 12.05 -0.52 4.30
N LYS A 145 11.70 -1.57 5.06
CA LYS A 145 10.30 -1.86 5.40
C LYS A 145 9.53 -0.66 5.97
N PRO A 146 10.07 0.17 6.89
CA PRO A 146 9.36 1.37 7.36
C PRO A 146 9.06 2.38 6.25
N LEU A 147 10.00 2.57 5.30
CA LEU A 147 9.80 3.43 4.13
C LEU A 147 8.69 2.86 3.23
N ALA A 148 8.76 1.55 2.95
CA ALA A 148 7.77 0.84 2.14
C ALA A 148 6.37 0.92 2.75
N TYR A 149 6.23 0.72 4.07
CA TYR A 149 4.95 0.87 4.75
C TYR A 149 4.43 2.32 4.75
N ALA A 150 5.30 3.32 4.85
CA ALA A 150 4.87 4.71 4.70
C ALA A 150 4.34 5.00 3.29
N LEU A 151 5.01 4.47 2.25
CA LEU A 151 4.60 4.59 0.84
C LEU A 151 3.21 3.99 0.58
N ILE A 152 2.86 2.86 1.19
CA ILE A 152 1.55 2.24 0.95
C ILE A 152 0.46 2.73 1.92
N LEU A 153 0.82 3.14 3.15
CA LEU A 153 -0.15 3.48 4.19
C LEU A 153 -0.55 4.97 4.19
N LEU A 154 0.34 5.88 3.80
CA LEU A 154 0.12 7.32 3.98
C LEU A 154 -0.21 8.07 2.69
N ARG A 155 -0.15 7.40 1.55
CA ARG A 155 -0.58 7.97 0.27
C ARG A 155 -2.09 7.86 0.08
N GLU A 156 -2.61 8.61 -0.89
CA GLU A 156 -4.05 8.69 -1.17
C GLU A 156 -4.57 7.45 -1.91
N SER A 157 -3.79 6.94 -2.85
CA SER A 157 -4.18 5.90 -3.79
C SER A 157 -3.86 4.49 -3.31
N GLY A 158 -4.70 3.54 -3.71
CA GLY A 158 -4.55 2.12 -3.40
C GLY A 158 -5.13 1.71 -2.04
N VAL A 159 -5.44 0.43 -1.90
CA VAL A 159 -5.87 -0.19 -0.64
C VAL A 159 -4.66 -0.89 -0.03
N PRO A 160 -4.11 -0.42 1.10
CA PRO A 160 -2.91 -1.02 1.67
C PRO A 160 -3.20 -2.32 2.42
N CYS A 161 -2.33 -3.31 2.21
CA CYS A 161 -2.33 -4.58 2.92
C CYS A 161 -1.06 -4.73 3.76
N ILE A 162 -1.22 -5.02 5.04
CA ILE A 162 -0.10 -5.24 5.97
C ILE A 162 0.13 -6.73 6.12
N PHE A 163 1.37 -7.16 5.94
CA PHE A 163 1.73 -8.55 6.18
C PHE A 163 1.80 -8.84 7.69
N TYR A 164 1.06 -9.86 8.12
CA TYR A 164 1.04 -10.29 9.52
C TYR A 164 2.45 -10.62 10.06
N GLY A 165 3.27 -11.27 9.21
CA GLY A 165 4.64 -11.64 9.55
C GLY A 165 5.55 -10.43 9.84
N ASP A 166 5.39 -9.32 9.14
CA ASP A 166 6.12 -8.08 9.43
C ASP A 166 5.68 -7.46 10.75
N TYR A 167 4.40 -7.56 11.07
CA TYR A 167 3.87 -6.95 12.28
C TYR A 167 4.15 -7.78 13.55
N TYR A 168 4.03 -9.11 13.49
CA TYR A 168 4.18 -9.98 14.65
C TYR A 168 5.44 -10.87 14.63
N GLY A 169 6.18 -10.88 13.54
CA GLY A 169 7.34 -11.76 13.31
C GLY A 169 6.97 -12.99 12.47
N THR A 170 7.98 -13.59 11.84
CA THR A 170 7.88 -14.79 11.00
C THR A 170 8.53 -15.98 11.70
N HIS A 171 8.13 -17.21 11.34
CA HIS A 171 8.71 -18.47 11.84
C HIS A 171 8.80 -18.57 13.37
N GLY A 172 7.89 -17.93 14.11
CA GLY A 172 7.92 -17.89 15.57
C GLY A 172 9.03 -17.00 16.17
N ASN A 173 9.74 -16.25 15.32
CA ASN A 173 10.76 -15.30 15.73
C ASN A 173 10.14 -13.90 15.87
N ALA A 174 9.81 -13.50 17.10
CA ALA A 174 9.29 -12.16 17.39
C ALA A 174 10.32 -11.04 17.10
N ASP A 175 11.61 -11.36 17.06
CA ASP A 175 12.68 -10.38 16.79
C ASP A 175 12.66 -9.88 15.34
N SER A 176 12.02 -10.63 14.41
CA SER A 176 11.78 -10.18 13.04
C SER A 176 10.64 -9.16 12.90
N SER A 177 9.90 -8.91 13.98
CA SER A 177 8.79 -7.95 14.00
C SER A 177 9.27 -6.51 13.88
N ILE A 178 8.66 -5.75 12.98
CA ILE A 178 8.86 -4.30 12.87
C ILE A 178 7.68 -3.50 13.41
N LYS A 179 6.85 -4.12 14.25
CA LYS A 179 5.64 -3.52 14.85
C LYS A 179 5.87 -2.13 15.43
N THR A 180 6.97 -1.95 16.16
CA THR A 180 7.31 -0.65 16.80
C THR A 180 7.53 0.45 15.79
N LYS A 181 7.99 0.14 14.58
CA LYS A 181 8.21 1.09 13.49
C LYS A 181 6.94 1.32 12.66
N ILE A 182 6.08 0.32 12.54
CA ILE A 182 4.80 0.43 11.78
C ILE A 182 3.73 1.17 12.60
N ASN A 183 3.68 0.99 13.92
CA ASN A 183 2.64 1.59 14.75
C ASN A 183 2.49 3.11 14.60
N PRO A 184 3.56 3.94 14.59
CA PRO A 184 3.43 5.37 14.34
C PRO A 184 2.84 5.68 12.97
N ILE A 185 3.17 4.87 11.94
CA ILE A 185 2.67 5.03 10.57
C ILE A 185 1.17 4.69 10.51
N LEU A 186 0.74 3.63 11.19
CA LEU A 186 -0.67 3.26 11.32
C LEU A 186 -1.48 4.33 12.07
N PHE A 187 -0.89 4.88 13.13
CA PHE A 187 -1.48 5.99 13.86
C PHE A 187 -1.64 7.22 12.96
N ALA A 188 -0.60 7.55 12.17
CA ALA A 188 -0.66 8.63 11.20
C ALA A 188 -1.75 8.43 10.15
N ARG A 189 -1.87 7.20 9.60
CA ARG A 189 -2.92 6.85 8.64
C ARG A 189 -4.31 7.15 9.20
N LYS A 190 -4.55 6.69 10.44
CA LYS A 190 -5.86 6.81 11.08
C LYS A 190 -6.25 8.26 11.40
N LEU A 191 -5.29 9.12 11.74
CA LEU A 191 -5.60 10.44 12.27
C LEU A 191 -5.25 11.60 11.32
N TYR A 192 -4.24 11.42 10.46
CA TYR A 192 -3.66 12.56 9.74
C TYR A 192 -3.66 12.40 8.21
N ALA A 193 -3.71 11.17 7.66
CA ALA A 193 -3.54 10.93 6.23
C ALA A 193 -4.82 11.21 5.41
N TYR A 194 -5.34 12.42 5.50
CA TYR A 194 -6.56 12.87 4.83
C TYR A 194 -6.30 14.08 3.92
N GLY A 195 -7.28 14.39 3.09
CA GLY A 195 -7.23 15.51 2.16
C GLY A 195 -6.37 15.23 0.93
N LYS A 196 -6.21 16.24 0.10
CA LYS A 196 -5.46 16.16 -1.17
C LYS A 196 -4.00 15.82 -0.95
N GLN A 197 -3.45 15.01 -1.84
CA GLN A 197 -2.03 14.70 -1.89
C GLN A 197 -1.27 15.62 -2.83
N ILE A 198 -0.08 16.06 -2.41
CA ILE A 198 0.88 16.83 -3.23
C ILE A 198 2.23 16.14 -3.10
N ASP A 199 2.80 15.73 -4.22
CA ASP A 199 4.09 15.03 -4.29
C ASP A 199 5.26 15.99 -4.53
N TYR A 200 6.38 15.71 -3.89
CA TYR A 200 7.69 16.37 -4.04
C TYR A 200 8.73 15.29 -4.39
N PHE A 201 8.63 14.75 -5.60
CA PHE A 201 9.49 13.70 -6.15
C PHE A 201 10.49 14.30 -7.14
N ASP A 202 11.24 15.30 -6.69
CA ASP A 202 12.16 16.11 -7.47
C ASP A 202 13.65 15.80 -7.18
N ASP A 203 13.92 14.88 -6.25
CA ASP A 203 15.26 14.40 -5.90
C ASP A 203 15.31 12.86 -5.97
N GLU A 204 16.40 12.31 -6.48
CA GLU A 204 16.52 10.87 -6.70
C GLU A 204 16.58 10.03 -5.42
N HIS A 205 17.01 10.62 -4.31
CA HIS A 205 17.15 9.93 -3.03
C HIS A 205 16.22 10.44 -1.94
N ILE A 206 15.78 11.69 -2.03
CA ILE A 206 14.90 12.31 -1.04
C ILE A 206 13.57 12.63 -1.69
N ILE A 207 12.55 11.86 -1.37
CA ILE A 207 11.17 12.12 -1.80
C ILE A 207 10.30 12.51 -0.62
N ALA A 208 9.26 13.28 -0.91
CA ALA A 208 8.29 13.68 0.09
C ALA A 208 6.89 13.82 -0.51
N TRP A 209 5.88 13.82 0.33
CA TRP A 209 4.52 14.22 -0.04
C TRP A 209 3.78 14.83 1.14
N VAL A 210 2.76 15.57 0.82
CA VAL A 210 1.82 16.19 1.76
C VAL A 210 0.45 15.53 1.62
N ARG A 211 -0.23 15.31 2.72
CA ARG A 211 -1.69 15.19 2.78
C ARG A 211 -2.20 16.47 3.46
N GLU A 212 -2.96 17.27 2.73
CA GLU A 212 -3.31 18.64 3.20
C GLU A 212 -4.29 18.64 4.39
N GLY A 213 -4.86 17.49 4.73
CA GLY A 213 -5.96 17.38 5.67
C GLY A 213 -7.27 17.86 5.05
N ASP A 214 -8.35 17.67 5.78
CA ASP A 214 -9.68 18.12 5.37
C ASP A 214 -10.52 18.62 6.56
N LYS A 215 -11.73 19.12 6.27
CA LYS A 215 -12.63 19.67 7.28
C LYS A 215 -13.40 18.60 8.07
N GLU A 216 -13.53 17.41 7.48
CA GLU A 216 -14.29 16.30 8.09
C GLU A 216 -13.42 15.63 9.18
N HIS A 217 -12.09 15.62 8.98
CA HIS A 217 -11.12 15.06 9.91
C HIS A 217 -10.34 16.19 10.59
N LYS A 218 -10.87 16.69 11.68
CA LYS A 218 -10.28 17.81 12.43
C LYS A 218 -8.84 17.53 12.83
N ASN A 219 -7.95 18.49 12.58
CA ASN A 219 -6.51 18.44 12.84
C ASN A 219 -5.75 17.43 11.95
N SER A 220 -6.39 16.90 10.90
CA SER A 220 -5.71 16.06 9.91
C SER A 220 -4.74 16.86 9.06
N GLY A 221 -3.92 16.13 8.30
CA GLY A 221 -2.84 16.63 7.49
C GLY A 221 -1.48 16.18 8.02
N LEU A 222 -0.59 15.81 7.11
CA LEU A 222 0.77 15.37 7.45
C LEU A 222 1.73 15.66 6.29
N VAL A 223 3.02 15.65 6.61
CA VAL A 223 4.11 15.59 5.64
C VAL A 223 4.90 14.32 5.87
N VAL A 224 5.18 13.60 4.80
CA VAL A 224 6.12 12.48 4.82
C VAL A 224 7.35 12.88 4.01
N ILE A 225 8.52 12.65 4.56
CA ILE A 225 9.80 12.78 3.87
C ILE A 225 10.64 11.56 4.19
N MET A 226 11.31 11.01 3.17
CA MET A 226 12.14 9.83 3.31
C MET A 226 13.36 9.89 2.42
N SER A 227 14.39 9.14 2.80
CA SER A 227 15.59 8.94 1.99
C SER A 227 16.03 7.50 2.00
N ASP A 228 16.41 6.98 0.85
CA ASP A 228 17.04 5.65 0.71
C ASP A 228 18.56 5.69 0.87
N ASN A 229 19.15 6.89 0.92
CA ASN A 229 20.60 7.13 1.00
C ASN A 229 20.94 8.03 2.21
N ALA A 230 21.70 9.10 1.99
CA ALA A 230 21.97 10.10 3.02
C ALA A 230 20.71 10.88 3.39
N GLY A 231 20.58 11.25 4.66
CA GLY A 231 19.51 12.11 5.10
C GLY A 231 19.58 13.51 4.47
N GLY A 232 18.53 14.29 4.66
CA GLY A 232 18.49 15.64 4.14
C GLY A 232 17.20 16.37 4.45
N SER A 233 16.91 17.42 3.66
CA SER A 233 15.74 18.25 3.86
C SER A 233 15.11 18.70 2.56
N LYS A 234 13.81 19.07 2.65
CA LYS A 234 13.07 19.72 1.56
C LYS A 234 12.29 20.92 2.09
N ALA A 235 12.26 21.99 1.30
CA ALA A 235 11.29 23.07 1.49
C ALA A 235 9.94 22.62 0.88
N ILE A 236 8.91 22.58 1.71
CA ILE A 236 7.59 22.03 1.35
C ILE A 236 6.51 23.03 1.75
N ASN A 237 5.55 23.26 0.84
CA ASN A 237 4.32 23.95 1.16
C ASN A 237 3.25 22.92 1.56
N VAL A 238 2.74 23.02 2.78
CA VAL A 238 1.80 22.05 3.36
C VAL A 238 0.33 22.49 3.25
N GLY A 239 0.08 23.59 2.56
CA GLY A 239 -1.25 24.17 2.42
C GLY A 239 -1.73 24.97 3.64
N GLN A 240 -2.89 25.59 3.48
CA GLN A 240 -3.41 26.53 4.50
C GLN A 240 -3.92 25.83 5.77
N ASN A 241 -4.32 24.58 5.68
CA ASN A 241 -4.80 23.85 6.87
C ASN A 241 -3.72 23.63 7.93
N LEU A 242 -2.46 23.53 7.51
CA LEU A 242 -1.30 23.36 8.39
C LEU A 242 -0.49 24.65 8.55
N ALA A 243 -0.91 25.78 7.98
CA ALA A 243 -0.25 27.07 8.15
C ALA A 243 -0.25 27.54 9.62
N ASN A 244 0.80 28.22 10.03
CA ASN A 244 1.05 28.68 11.42
C ASN A 244 1.07 27.55 12.46
N CYS A 245 1.32 26.31 12.05
CA CYS A 245 1.37 25.15 12.94
C CYS A 245 2.81 24.77 13.27
N VAL A 246 2.94 24.08 14.39
CA VAL A 246 4.15 23.37 14.79
C VAL A 246 3.91 21.90 14.52
N LEU A 247 4.79 21.28 13.73
CA LEU A 247 4.73 19.86 13.39
C LEU A 247 5.90 19.14 14.04
N SER A 248 5.62 17.95 14.57
CA SER A 248 6.61 17.05 15.17
C SER A 248 6.71 15.78 14.36
N ASP A 249 7.88 15.17 14.28
CA ASP A 249 8.03 13.85 13.70
C ASP A 249 7.47 12.78 14.64
N ILE A 250 6.37 12.17 14.24
CA ILE A 250 5.68 11.14 15.04
C ILE A 250 6.35 9.76 14.93
N THR A 251 7.28 9.57 13.98
CA THR A 251 8.12 8.36 13.92
C THR A 251 9.24 8.39 14.95
N GLY A 252 9.59 9.59 15.46
CA GLY A 252 10.61 9.80 16.48
C GLY A 252 12.04 9.75 15.95
N ASN A 253 12.25 9.76 14.64
CA ASN A 253 13.59 9.80 14.04
C ASN A 253 14.21 11.21 14.17
N MET A 254 13.38 12.26 14.05
CA MET A 254 13.79 13.66 14.21
C MET A 254 13.26 14.19 15.55
N LYS A 255 14.10 14.94 16.29
CA LYS A 255 13.75 15.49 17.62
C LYS A 255 13.22 16.91 17.54
N GLU A 256 13.71 17.66 16.56
CA GLU A 256 13.37 19.07 16.38
C GLU A 256 11.97 19.21 15.77
N ASN A 257 11.24 20.25 16.15
CA ASN A 257 9.94 20.55 15.54
C ASN A 257 10.13 21.42 14.30
N VAL A 258 9.22 21.32 13.35
CA VAL A 258 9.13 22.21 12.19
C VAL A 258 8.03 23.25 12.41
N TYR A 259 8.40 24.53 12.23
CA TYR A 259 7.48 25.66 12.30
C TYR A 259 7.06 26.02 10.89
N VAL A 260 5.78 25.89 10.61
CA VAL A 260 5.19 26.24 9.33
C VAL A 260 4.77 27.71 9.37
N ASP A 261 5.14 28.47 8.35
CA ASP A 261 4.82 29.90 8.27
C ASP A 261 3.32 30.14 7.92
N LYS A 262 2.92 31.41 7.86
CA LYS A 262 1.54 31.83 7.55
C LYS A 262 1.11 31.46 6.13
N ASP A 263 2.05 31.23 5.22
CA ASP A 263 1.82 30.90 3.83
C ASP A 263 1.90 29.37 3.59
N GLY A 264 2.08 28.59 4.66
CA GLY A 264 2.13 27.13 4.64
C GLY A 264 3.52 26.56 4.33
N ASN A 265 4.60 27.34 4.37
CA ASN A 265 5.93 26.84 4.04
C ASN A 265 6.69 26.39 5.29
N GLY A 266 7.43 25.30 5.16
CA GLY A 266 8.33 24.75 6.18
C GLY A 266 9.49 24.00 5.55
N ILE A 267 10.57 23.77 6.34
CA ILE A 267 11.69 22.91 5.93
C ILE A 267 11.61 21.63 6.76
N PHE A 268 11.44 20.51 6.05
CA PHE A 268 11.25 19.19 6.64
C PHE A 268 12.48 18.32 6.44
N TYR A 269 12.77 17.45 7.39
CA TYR A 269 14.02 16.71 7.49
C TYR A 269 13.75 15.21 7.63
N CYS A 270 14.67 14.38 7.15
CA CYS A 270 14.76 12.95 7.45
C CYS A 270 16.22 12.52 7.58
N ASP A 271 16.46 11.49 8.38
CA ASP A 271 17.76 10.82 8.43
C ASP A 271 17.96 9.90 7.21
N GLY A 272 19.20 9.46 7.00
CA GLY A 272 19.53 8.52 5.95
C GLY A 272 18.90 7.14 6.18
N GLY A 273 18.44 6.50 5.09
CA GLY A 273 17.79 5.19 5.14
C GLY A 273 16.55 5.16 6.04
N SER A 274 15.84 6.29 6.15
CA SER A 274 14.70 6.42 7.07
C SER A 274 13.54 7.22 6.50
N VAL A 275 12.43 7.22 7.24
CA VAL A 275 11.23 8.00 6.96
C VAL A 275 10.84 8.80 8.20
N SER A 276 10.52 10.07 8.01
CA SER A 276 9.94 10.95 9.02
C SER A 276 8.52 11.35 8.61
N VAL A 277 7.61 11.28 9.58
CA VAL A 277 6.20 11.62 9.39
C VAL A 277 5.84 12.78 10.31
N TRP A 278 5.66 13.95 9.72
CA TRP A 278 5.42 15.20 10.41
C TRP A 278 3.95 15.51 10.51
N ALA A 279 3.43 15.63 11.71
CA ALA A 279 2.03 15.96 11.97
C ALA A 279 1.89 16.87 13.19
N ARG A 280 0.71 17.44 13.36
CA ARG A 280 0.36 18.16 14.60
C ARG A 280 0.42 17.20 15.78
N LYS A 281 0.95 17.69 16.89
CA LYS A 281 1.02 16.94 18.15
C LYS A 281 -0.27 17.08 18.93
#